data_4f317f8212646ae69b11be1ed0170373
#
_entry.id   4f317f8212646ae69b11be1ed0170373
#
_cell.length_a   1.000
_cell.length_b   1.000
_cell.length_c   1.000
_cell.angle_alpha   90.00
_cell.angle_beta   90.00
_cell.angle_gamma   90.00
#
_symmetry.space_group_name_H-M   'P 1'
#
loop_
_entity.id
_entity.type
_entity.pdbx_description
1 polymer ?
#
loop_
_entity_poly.entity_id
_entity_poly.type
_entity_poly.pdbx_seq_one_letter_code
_entity_poly.pdbx_strand_id
1 'polypeptide(L)'
;MWGAGTGSARAQAPSPASAAELRIGFQKGTINLAILKLLGALERRLPGRKVVWVEFPAGPQILEALAVGSVDLGATGDAPPVFAQAAGKDLLYVGAEPPKPDSSAILVKPDAPLRSLADLKGRRVALQRGSSAHFLTVQAVARGGLAWADINPVYLAPADARAAFERGSVDAWAIWDPYYAAAEIDGQVRVLATSRGLSNNNTFYLASRSLAGDEATLQAFFAALAEADAHVQGQRQVAAKRFADFAGLGLATVLRVLERRQPAPVAPLTPALVAEQQNVADVFARLGLIPRPIRVADSVWQPRNHLTRKFA
;
A
#
# COMPACT_ATOMS: atom_id res chain seq x y z
N MET A 1 -43.15 -9.90 64.83
CA MET A 1 -42.80 -8.62 64.16
C MET A 1 -41.71 -8.91 63.13
N TRP A 2 -42.07 -8.92 61.85
CA TRP A 2 -41.14 -9.14 60.75
C TRP A 2 -40.85 -7.78 60.11
N GLY A 3 -39.56 -7.37 60.14
CA GLY A 3 -39.10 -6.16 59.49
C GLY A 3 -38.59 -6.49 58.08
N ALA A 4 -39.30 -6.01 57.06
CA ALA A 4 -38.87 -6.11 55.68
C ALA A 4 -37.86 -4.99 55.36
N GLY A 5 -36.58 -5.37 55.14
CA GLY A 5 -35.57 -4.48 54.65
C GLY A 5 -35.66 -4.34 53.11
N THR A 6 -36.07 -3.18 52.64
CA THR A 6 -36.04 -2.82 51.23
C THR A 6 -34.63 -2.41 50.82
N GLY A 7 -33.88 -3.34 50.22
CA GLY A 7 -32.59 -3.03 49.56
C GLY A 7 -32.82 -2.27 48.23
N SER A 8 -32.47 -0.98 48.20
CA SER A 8 -32.45 -0.19 46.99
C SER A 8 -31.30 -0.69 46.09
N ALA A 9 -31.65 -1.35 44.99
CA ALA A 9 -30.73 -1.66 43.93
C ALA A 9 -30.25 -0.35 43.27
N ARG A 10 -29.03 0.05 43.51
CA ARG A 10 -28.36 1.19 42.89
C ARG A 10 -28.08 0.77 41.44
N ALA A 11 -28.82 1.34 40.47
CA ALA A 11 -28.54 1.17 39.06
C ALA A 11 -27.11 1.66 38.77
N GLN A 12 -26.28 0.74 38.37
CA GLN A 12 -24.91 1.05 37.91
C GLN A 12 -25.04 1.88 36.61
N ALA A 13 -24.51 3.10 36.63
CA ALA A 13 -24.39 3.91 35.44
C ALA A 13 -23.61 3.11 34.35
N PRO A 14 -24.03 3.17 33.07
CA PRO A 14 -23.31 2.48 32.02
C PRO A 14 -21.87 2.98 31.99
N SER A 15 -20.91 2.05 32.01
CA SER A 15 -19.50 2.34 31.76
C SER A 15 -19.38 3.16 30.48
N PRO A 16 -18.48 4.17 30.42
CA PRO A 16 -18.25 4.91 29.19
C PRO A 16 -17.94 3.91 28.08
N ALA A 17 -18.69 3.96 26.99
CA ALA A 17 -18.48 3.12 25.82
C ALA A 17 -16.99 3.18 25.48
N SER A 18 -16.33 2.04 25.44
CA SER A 18 -14.94 1.92 24.98
C SER A 18 -14.81 2.74 23.71
N ALA A 19 -13.93 3.75 23.71
CA ALA A 19 -13.72 4.59 22.54
C ALA A 19 -13.48 3.70 21.32
N ALA A 20 -14.33 3.82 20.29
CA ALA A 20 -14.26 2.95 19.12
C ALA A 20 -12.84 3.05 18.52
N GLU A 21 -12.16 1.92 18.34
CA GLU A 21 -10.84 1.89 17.75
C GLU A 21 -10.91 2.20 16.25
N LEU A 22 -9.90 2.90 15.72
CA LEU A 22 -9.61 3.05 14.29
C LEU A 22 -8.28 2.37 14.01
N ARG A 23 -8.32 1.24 13.30
CA ARG A 23 -7.14 0.41 13.03
C ARG A 23 -6.65 0.66 11.61
N ILE A 24 -5.39 1.10 11.48
CA ILE A 24 -4.78 1.50 10.22
C ILE A 24 -3.64 0.56 9.86
N GLY A 25 -3.76 -0.13 8.73
CA GLY A 25 -2.71 -0.95 8.16
C GLY A 25 -1.74 -0.12 7.30
N PHE A 26 -0.45 -0.28 7.50
CA PHE A 26 0.57 0.41 6.73
C PHE A 26 1.78 -0.48 6.40
N GLN A 27 2.58 -0.05 5.44
CA GLN A 27 3.85 -0.68 5.03
C GLN A 27 4.98 0.33 5.16
N LYS A 28 6.22 -0.15 5.25
CA LYS A 28 7.42 0.73 5.20
C LYS A 28 7.48 1.60 3.92
N GLY A 29 6.89 1.17 2.82
CA GLY A 29 6.78 1.97 1.59
C GLY A 29 5.76 3.12 1.63
N THR A 30 4.87 3.17 2.62
CA THR A 30 3.84 4.22 2.77
C THR A 30 4.33 5.33 3.71
N ILE A 31 5.30 6.13 3.25
CA ILE A 31 6.01 7.13 4.07
C ILE A 31 5.02 8.12 4.72
N ASN A 32 4.01 8.61 3.98
CA ASN A 32 3.06 9.57 4.55
C ASN A 32 2.26 8.98 5.72
N LEU A 33 1.89 7.68 5.68
CA LEU A 33 1.24 7.04 6.82
C LEU A 33 2.19 6.89 8.02
N ALA A 34 3.44 6.56 7.78
CA ALA A 34 4.43 6.46 8.85
C ALA A 34 4.70 7.84 9.50
N ILE A 35 4.85 8.89 8.69
CA ILE A 35 5.00 10.26 9.19
C ILE A 35 3.73 10.73 9.91
N LEU A 36 2.55 10.43 9.39
CA LEU A 36 1.28 10.72 10.05
C LEU A 36 1.23 10.12 11.46
N LYS A 37 1.61 8.84 11.58
CA LYS A 37 1.73 8.17 12.88
C LYS A 37 2.73 8.87 13.80
N LEU A 38 3.92 9.20 13.29
CA LEU A 38 4.99 9.85 14.08
C LEU A 38 4.63 11.27 14.53
N LEU A 39 3.81 11.96 13.76
CA LEU A 39 3.31 13.30 14.12
C LEU A 39 2.15 13.24 15.12
N GLY A 40 1.45 12.11 15.25
CA GLY A 40 0.22 12.00 16.04
C GLY A 40 -0.89 12.93 15.54
N ALA A 41 -0.87 13.29 14.25
CA ALA A 41 -1.78 14.29 13.71
C ALA A 41 -3.22 13.78 13.60
N LEU A 42 -3.39 12.48 13.37
CA LEU A 42 -4.71 11.85 13.33
C LEU A 42 -5.33 11.73 14.72
N GLU A 43 -4.54 11.33 15.71
CA GLU A 43 -4.94 11.24 17.12
C GLU A 43 -5.43 12.59 17.65
N ARG A 44 -4.75 13.68 17.28
CA ARG A 44 -5.19 15.05 17.63
C ARG A 44 -6.52 15.45 16.99
N ARG A 45 -6.81 14.96 15.78
CA ARG A 45 -8.06 15.25 15.06
C ARG A 45 -9.23 14.37 15.50
N LEU A 46 -8.95 13.24 16.15
CA LEU A 46 -9.92 12.27 16.62
C LEU A 46 -9.77 12.01 18.14
N PRO A 47 -9.91 13.03 19.01
CA PRO A 47 -9.58 12.92 20.44
C PRO A 47 -10.44 11.92 21.19
N GLY A 48 -11.62 11.55 20.65
CA GLY A 48 -12.52 10.54 21.22
C GLY A 48 -12.30 9.12 20.67
N ARG A 49 -11.28 8.89 19.83
CA ARG A 49 -11.06 7.63 19.15
C ARG A 49 -9.63 7.13 19.36
N LYS A 50 -9.48 5.85 19.73
CA LYS A 50 -8.16 5.23 19.84
C LYS A 50 -7.68 4.85 18.43
N VAL A 51 -6.57 5.42 17.97
CA VAL A 51 -5.94 5.04 16.70
C VAL A 51 -4.91 3.94 16.95
N VAL A 52 -5.03 2.84 16.22
CA VAL A 52 -4.14 1.67 16.30
C VAL A 52 -3.46 1.48 14.95
N TRP A 53 -2.13 1.43 14.95
CA TRP A 53 -1.32 1.28 13.75
C TRP A 53 -0.74 -0.13 13.67
N VAL A 54 -0.97 -0.82 12.54
CA VAL A 54 -0.52 -2.19 12.32
C VAL A 54 0.38 -2.22 11.08
N GLU A 55 1.63 -2.64 11.27
CA GLU A 55 2.60 -2.78 10.17
C GLU A 55 2.44 -4.14 9.48
N PHE A 56 2.49 -4.12 8.13
CA PHE A 56 2.44 -5.30 7.27
C PHE A 56 3.62 -5.30 6.30
N PRO A 57 4.10 -6.49 5.88
CA PRO A 57 5.23 -6.60 4.94
C PRO A 57 4.88 -6.16 3.54
N ALA A 58 3.61 -6.30 3.10
CA ALA A 58 3.14 -5.95 1.76
C ALA A 58 1.61 -5.72 1.72
N GLY A 59 1.14 -5.14 0.61
CA GLY A 59 -0.26 -4.79 0.39
C GLY A 59 -1.26 -5.94 0.47
N PRO A 60 -1.00 -7.13 -0.10
CA PRO A 60 -1.93 -8.25 0.00
C PRO A 60 -2.34 -8.57 1.44
N GLN A 61 -1.41 -8.60 2.38
CA GLN A 61 -1.70 -8.90 3.80
C GLN A 61 -2.54 -7.81 4.47
N ILE A 62 -2.35 -6.52 4.08
CA ILE A 62 -3.23 -5.44 4.56
C ILE A 62 -4.68 -5.70 4.15
N LEU A 63 -4.91 -6.11 2.89
CA LEU A 63 -6.26 -6.32 2.39
C LEU A 63 -6.90 -7.61 2.89
N GLU A 64 -6.12 -8.62 3.24
CA GLU A 64 -6.59 -9.78 4.01
C GLU A 64 -7.07 -9.34 5.40
N ALA A 65 -6.27 -8.53 6.11
CA ALA A 65 -6.62 -7.99 7.41
C ALA A 65 -7.86 -7.06 7.36
N LEU A 66 -7.97 -6.25 6.30
CA LEU A 66 -9.15 -5.40 6.03
C LEU A 66 -10.41 -6.26 5.81
N ALA A 67 -10.29 -7.32 5.01
CA ALA A 67 -11.41 -8.20 4.69
C ALA A 67 -11.99 -8.96 5.89
N VAL A 68 -11.16 -9.26 6.89
CA VAL A 68 -11.60 -9.93 8.14
C VAL A 68 -11.85 -8.93 9.29
N GLY A 69 -11.80 -7.63 9.00
CA GLY A 69 -12.06 -6.59 9.98
C GLY A 69 -10.97 -6.42 11.05
N SER A 70 -9.75 -6.90 10.81
CA SER A 70 -8.59 -6.67 11.70
C SER A 70 -7.97 -5.29 11.54
N VAL A 71 -8.18 -4.64 10.40
CA VAL A 71 -7.93 -3.21 10.16
C VAL A 71 -9.15 -2.58 9.48
N ASP A 72 -9.30 -1.26 9.61
CA ASP A 72 -10.43 -0.50 9.08
C ASP A 72 -10.05 0.27 7.82
N LEU A 73 -8.76 0.63 7.70
CA LEU A 73 -8.18 1.39 6.60
C LEU A 73 -6.75 0.92 6.34
N GLY A 74 -6.31 0.98 5.09
CA GLY A 74 -4.92 0.73 4.74
C GLY A 74 -4.57 1.31 3.36
N ALA A 75 -3.26 1.41 3.09
CA ALA A 75 -2.77 1.86 1.80
C ALA A 75 -1.94 0.77 1.13
N THR A 76 -2.21 0.55 -0.16
CA THR A 76 -1.52 -0.45 -0.98
C THR A 76 -1.21 0.11 -2.37
N GLY A 77 -0.42 -0.61 -3.14
CA GLY A 77 -0.27 -0.32 -4.56
C GLY A 77 -1.48 -0.74 -5.40
N ASP A 78 -1.32 -0.78 -6.71
CA ASP A 78 -2.36 -1.00 -7.72
C ASP A 78 -2.90 -2.44 -7.76
N ALA A 79 -2.04 -3.45 -7.72
CA ALA A 79 -2.47 -4.85 -7.88
C ALA A 79 -3.20 -5.45 -6.67
N PRO A 80 -2.81 -5.22 -5.39
CA PRO A 80 -3.46 -5.86 -4.25
C PRO A 80 -4.99 -5.71 -4.22
N PRO A 81 -5.59 -4.52 -4.47
CA PRO A 81 -7.04 -4.37 -4.46
C PRO A 81 -7.74 -5.18 -5.55
N VAL A 82 -7.10 -5.33 -6.71
CA VAL A 82 -7.62 -6.16 -7.81
C VAL A 82 -7.74 -7.61 -7.38
N PHE A 83 -6.70 -8.17 -6.76
CA PHE A 83 -6.71 -9.54 -6.23
C PHE A 83 -7.74 -9.72 -5.13
N ALA A 84 -7.85 -8.77 -4.21
CA ALA A 84 -8.82 -8.81 -3.12
C ALA A 84 -10.27 -8.77 -3.65
N GLN A 85 -10.58 -7.87 -4.56
CA GLN A 85 -11.90 -7.75 -5.18
C GLN A 85 -12.25 -9.00 -6.00
N ALA A 86 -11.29 -9.54 -6.78
CA ALA A 86 -11.49 -10.78 -7.53
C ALA A 86 -11.74 -12.00 -6.63
N ALA A 87 -11.15 -12.01 -5.44
CA ALA A 87 -11.41 -13.00 -4.39
C ALA A 87 -12.74 -12.74 -3.62
N GLY A 88 -13.53 -11.75 -4.02
CA GLY A 88 -14.82 -11.43 -3.38
C GLY A 88 -14.71 -10.70 -2.06
N LYS A 89 -13.56 -10.07 -1.76
CA LYS A 89 -13.40 -9.29 -0.54
C LYS A 89 -14.13 -7.95 -0.64
N ASP A 90 -14.79 -7.58 0.45
CA ASP A 90 -15.53 -6.32 0.53
C ASP A 90 -14.62 -5.20 1.03
N LEU A 91 -14.28 -4.29 0.12
CA LEU A 91 -13.43 -3.13 0.35
C LEU A 91 -13.80 -1.99 -0.60
N LEU A 92 -13.49 -0.76 -0.20
CA LEU A 92 -13.74 0.43 -1.02
C LEU A 92 -12.47 1.24 -1.22
N TYR A 93 -12.21 1.64 -2.46
CA TYR A 93 -11.22 2.66 -2.79
C TYR A 93 -11.72 4.02 -2.31
N VAL A 94 -11.06 4.62 -1.34
CA VAL A 94 -11.46 5.89 -0.73
C VAL A 94 -10.56 7.07 -1.13
N GLY A 95 -9.38 6.80 -1.70
CA GLY A 95 -8.46 7.83 -2.16
C GLY A 95 -7.26 7.23 -2.88
N ALA A 96 -6.50 8.09 -3.57
CA ALA A 96 -5.28 7.70 -4.27
C ALA A 96 -4.20 8.77 -4.19
N GLU A 97 -2.94 8.35 -4.22
CA GLU A 97 -1.77 9.22 -4.43
C GLU A 97 -1.44 9.32 -5.93
N PRO A 98 -0.71 10.38 -6.34
CA PRO A 98 -0.18 10.49 -7.71
C PRO A 98 0.73 9.32 -8.09
N PRO A 99 0.95 9.09 -9.40
CA PRO A 99 1.88 8.09 -9.92
C PRO A 99 3.30 8.24 -9.37
N LYS A 100 3.99 7.10 -9.13
CA LYS A 100 5.40 7.04 -8.71
C LYS A 100 6.16 5.94 -9.45
N PRO A 101 6.32 6.11 -10.78
CA PRO A 101 6.87 5.05 -11.64
C PRO A 101 8.34 4.74 -11.36
N ASP A 102 9.08 5.61 -10.67
CA ASP A 102 10.48 5.38 -10.32
C ASP A 102 10.67 4.66 -8.97
N SER A 103 9.59 4.41 -8.23
CA SER A 103 9.64 3.79 -6.90
C SER A 103 9.55 2.25 -6.92
N SER A 104 9.60 1.64 -8.09
CA SER A 104 9.65 0.17 -8.27
C SER A 104 10.56 -0.20 -9.41
N ALA A 105 11.22 -1.35 -9.32
CA ALA A 105 12.15 -1.82 -10.32
C ALA A 105 12.23 -3.35 -10.40
N ILE A 106 12.75 -3.84 -11.52
CA ILE A 106 13.30 -5.18 -11.68
C ILE A 106 14.81 -5.08 -11.55
N LEU A 107 15.34 -5.75 -10.56
CA LEU A 107 16.75 -5.76 -10.19
C LEU A 107 17.41 -7.05 -10.64
N VAL A 108 18.67 -6.95 -11.08
CA VAL A 108 19.53 -8.07 -11.44
C VAL A 108 20.89 -7.89 -10.77
N LYS A 109 21.70 -8.94 -10.68
CA LYS A 109 23.07 -8.82 -10.20
C LYS A 109 23.89 -7.92 -11.15
N PRO A 110 24.91 -7.19 -10.66
CA PRO A 110 25.70 -6.28 -11.49
C PRO A 110 26.32 -6.97 -12.71
N ASP A 111 26.81 -8.17 -12.53
CA ASP A 111 27.49 -9.02 -13.53
C ASP A 111 26.54 -9.91 -14.33
N ALA A 112 25.25 -9.97 -13.97
CA ALA A 112 24.27 -10.80 -14.66
C ALA A 112 24.21 -10.47 -16.17
N PRO A 113 24.10 -11.47 -17.05
CA PRO A 113 24.07 -11.26 -18.51
C PRO A 113 22.73 -10.70 -19.02
N LEU A 114 21.76 -10.41 -18.13
CA LEU A 114 20.46 -9.85 -18.48
C LEU A 114 20.62 -8.35 -18.78
N ARG A 115 20.47 -7.93 -20.05
CA ARG A 115 20.64 -6.53 -20.49
C ARG A 115 19.33 -5.88 -20.96
N SER A 116 18.35 -6.71 -21.29
CA SER A 116 17.03 -6.30 -21.78
C SER A 116 15.91 -7.09 -21.11
N LEU A 117 14.67 -6.63 -21.27
CA LEU A 117 13.50 -7.36 -20.76
C LEU A 117 13.29 -8.70 -21.47
N ALA A 118 13.75 -8.85 -22.71
CA ALA A 118 13.70 -10.13 -23.44
C ALA A 118 14.58 -11.20 -22.79
N ASP A 119 15.65 -10.81 -22.07
CA ASP A 119 16.55 -11.72 -21.39
C ASP A 119 15.92 -12.38 -20.14
N LEU A 120 14.73 -11.94 -19.75
CA LEU A 120 13.94 -12.60 -18.68
C LEU A 120 13.41 -13.97 -19.11
N LYS A 121 13.47 -14.34 -20.40
CA LYS A 121 13.04 -15.66 -20.88
C LYS A 121 13.76 -16.79 -20.15
N GLY A 122 12.98 -17.72 -19.57
CA GLY A 122 13.47 -18.85 -18.79
C GLY A 122 14.03 -18.50 -17.41
N ARG A 123 14.02 -17.21 -16.99
CA ARG A 123 14.62 -16.76 -15.73
C ARG A 123 13.68 -16.91 -14.56
N ARG A 124 14.27 -17.16 -13.38
CA ARG A 124 13.56 -17.15 -12.09
C ARG A 124 13.47 -15.70 -11.62
N VAL A 125 12.25 -15.18 -11.56
CA VAL A 125 11.98 -13.78 -11.15
C VAL A 125 11.26 -13.81 -9.81
N ALA A 126 11.94 -13.34 -8.74
CA ALA A 126 11.31 -13.21 -7.42
C ALA A 126 10.40 -12.00 -7.38
N LEU A 127 9.21 -12.18 -6.82
CA LEU A 127 8.22 -11.13 -6.61
C LEU A 127 7.17 -11.54 -5.57
N GLN A 128 6.51 -10.57 -4.95
CA GLN A 128 5.35 -10.86 -4.10
C GLN A 128 4.10 -11.02 -4.98
N ARG A 129 3.42 -12.18 -4.89
CA ARG A 129 2.16 -12.42 -5.62
C ARG A 129 1.10 -11.37 -5.26
N GLY A 130 0.42 -10.84 -6.27
CA GLY A 130 -0.65 -9.86 -6.09
C GLY A 130 -0.18 -8.47 -5.63
N SER A 131 1.12 -8.18 -5.65
CA SER A 131 1.67 -6.84 -5.39
C SER A 131 1.86 -6.02 -6.67
N SER A 132 2.18 -4.72 -6.54
CA SER A 132 2.55 -3.89 -7.69
C SER A 132 3.79 -4.42 -8.43
N ALA A 133 4.72 -5.09 -7.73
CA ALA A 133 5.85 -5.75 -8.39
C ALA A 133 5.40 -6.92 -9.28
N HIS A 134 4.27 -7.58 -8.95
CA HIS A 134 3.67 -8.58 -9.83
C HIS A 134 3.17 -7.93 -11.13
N PHE A 135 2.45 -6.80 -11.04
CA PHE A 135 1.98 -6.08 -12.22
C PHE A 135 3.14 -5.52 -13.05
N LEU A 136 4.15 -4.92 -12.40
CA LEU A 136 5.38 -4.49 -13.06
C LEU A 136 6.03 -5.63 -13.85
N THR A 137 6.14 -6.82 -13.26
CA THR A 137 6.76 -7.98 -13.92
C THR A 137 5.94 -8.43 -15.13
N VAL A 138 4.61 -8.50 -15.00
CA VAL A 138 3.71 -8.83 -16.12
C VAL A 138 3.91 -7.85 -17.29
N GLN A 139 3.95 -6.56 -17.00
CA GLN A 139 4.15 -5.52 -18.02
C GLN A 139 5.54 -5.58 -18.65
N ALA A 140 6.57 -5.85 -17.84
CA ALA A 140 7.96 -5.99 -18.31
C ALA A 140 8.13 -7.20 -19.25
N VAL A 141 7.54 -8.33 -18.88
CA VAL A 141 7.53 -9.56 -19.70
C VAL A 141 6.87 -9.30 -21.06
N ALA A 142 5.68 -8.69 -21.05
CA ALA A 142 4.97 -8.33 -22.29
C ALA A 142 5.77 -7.33 -23.14
N ARG A 143 6.39 -6.31 -22.52
CA ARG A 143 7.25 -5.33 -23.23
C ARG A 143 8.50 -5.98 -23.81
N GLY A 144 9.02 -7.03 -23.20
CA GLY A 144 10.13 -7.86 -23.70
C GLY A 144 9.73 -8.78 -24.85
N GLY A 145 8.47 -8.76 -25.33
CA GLY A 145 7.96 -9.66 -26.36
C GLY A 145 7.75 -11.09 -25.87
N LEU A 146 7.62 -11.30 -24.58
CA LEU A 146 7.47 -12.61 -23.94
C LEU A 146 6.03 -12.84 -23.46
N ALA A 147 5.63 -14.10 -23.42
CA ALA A 147 4.44 -14.54 -22.69
C ALA A 147 4.76 -14.70 -21.19
N TRP A 148 3.73 -14.61 -20.32
CA TRP A 148 3.92 -14.85 -18.88
C TRP A 148 4.53 -16.22 -18.58
N ALA A 149 4.17 -17.24 -19.36
CA ALA A 149 4.68 -18.59 -19.25
C ALA A 149 6.16 -18.74 -19.67
N ASP A 150 6.74 -17.73 -20.32
CA ASP A 150 8.16 -17.75 -20.70
C ASP A 150 9.12 -17.46 -19.56
N ILE A 151 8.63 -17.05 -18.38
CA ILE A 151 9.44 -16.85 -17.18
C ILE A 151 9.07 -17.84 -16.08
N ASN A 152 9.91 -17.94 -15.04
CA ASN A 152 9.64 -18.73 -13.84
C ASN A 152 9.41 -17.80 -12.65
N PRO A 153 8.17 -17.34 -12.36
CA PRO A 153 7.90 -16.48 -11.23
C PRO A 153 8.08 -17.23 -9.91
N VAL A 154 8.86 -16.65 -9.00
CA VAL A 154 9.08 -17.18 -7.65
C VAL A 154 8.40 -16.27 -6.65
N TYR A 155 7.30 -16.74 -6.08
CA TYR A 155 6.46 -15.93 -5.19
C TYR A 155 7.00 -15.95 -3.76
N LEU A 156 7.60 -14.83 -3.34
CA LEU A 156 8.23 -14.64 -2.04
C LEU A 156 7.81 -13.32 -1.41
N ALA A 157 7.78 -13.28 -0.08
CA ALA A 157 7.69 -12.02 0.66
C ALA A 157 8.95 -11.16 0.42
N PRO A 158 8.90 -9.83 0.56
CA PRO A 158 10.03 -8.95 0.21
C PRO A 158 11.37 -9.34 0.85
N ALA A 159 11.38 -9.70 2.14
CA ALA A 159 12.61 -10.09 2.84
C ALA A 159 13.17 -11.42 2.33
N ASP A 160 12.30 -12.41 2.08
CA ASP A 160 12.70 -13.73 1.54
C ASP A 160 13.16 -13.60 0.09
N ALA A 161 12.50 -12.74 -0.70
CA ALA A 161 12.89 -12.44 -2.07
C ALA A 161 14.28 -11.79 -2.13
N ARG A 162 14.57 -10.84 -1.22
CA ARG A 162 15.91 -10.26 -1.07
C ARG A 162 16.96 -11.35 -0.77
N ALA A 163 16.71 -12.17 0.24
CA ALA A 163 17.62 -13.23 0.63
C ALA A 163 17.84 -14.27 -0.50
N ALA A 164 16.79 -14.64 -1.25
CA ALA A 164 16.89 -15.54 -2.40
C ALA A 164 17.72 -14.91 -3.54
N PHE A 165 17.54 -13.61 -3.79
CA PHE A 165 18.30 -12.85 -4.78
C PHE A 165 19.78 -12.72 -4.39
N GLU A 166 20.07 -12.38 -3.15
CA GLU A 166 21.46 -12.26 -2.65
C GLU A 166 22.23 -13.58 -2.77
N ARG A 167 21.57 -14.72 -2.50
CA ARG A 167 22.16 -16.07 -2.63
C ARG A 167 22.22 -16.58 -4.06
N GLY A 168 21.68 -15.87 -5.06
CA GLY A 168 21.60 -16.33 -6.45
C GLY A 168 20.58 -17.43 -6.70
N SER A 169 19.64 -17.66 -5.77
CA SER A 169 18.54 -18.63 -5.94
C SER A 169 17.50 -18.17 -6.96
N VAL A 170 17.51 -16.88 -7.31
CA VAL A 170 16.71 -16.27 -8.37
C VAL A 170 17.59 -15.35 -9.22
N ASP A 171 17.20 -15.14 -10.47
CA ASP A 171 18.00 -14.43 -11.46
C ASP A 171 17.66 -12.92 -11.50
N ALA A 172 16.43 -12.56 -11.13
CA ALA A 172 15.94 -11.19 -11.02
C ALA A 172 14.98 -11.04 -9.83
N TRP A 173 14.83 -9.80 -9.36
CA TRP A 173 13.97 -9.45 -8.25
C TRP A 173 13.15 -8.20 -8.57
N ALA A 174 11.84 -8.33 -8.65
CA ALA A 174 10.91 -7.22 -8.80
C ALA A 174 10.46 -6.73 -7.43
N ILE A 175 10.68 -5.44 -7.15
CA ILE A 175 10.49 -4.85 -5.82
C ILE A 175 10.21 -3.34 -5.89
N TRP A 176 9.76 -2.79 -4.77
CA TRP A 176 9.47 -1.36 -4.57
C TRP A 176 10.30 -0.77 -3.42
N ASP A 177 10.29 0.57 -3.33
CA ASP A 177 10.91 1.29 -2.22
C ASP A 177 10.22 0.98 -0.87
N PRO A 178 10.95 0.90 0.23
CA PRO A 178 12.38 1.23 0.38
C PRO A 178 13.35 0.07 0.08
N TYR A 179 12.87 -1.13 -0.21
CA TYR A 179 13.73 -2.30 -0.50
C TYR A 179 14.60 -2.07 -1.74
N TYR A 180 14.02 -1.44 -2.78
CA TYR A 180 14.74 -1.08 -3.99
C TYR A 180 15.87 -0.09 -3.69
N ALA A 181 15.59 1.01 -3.00
CA ALA A 181 16.61 2.00 -2.63
C ALA A 181 17.70 1.39 -1.73
N ALA A 182 17.32 0.52 -0.78
CA ALA A 182 18.31 -0.17 0.05
C ALA A 182 19.25 -1.03 -0.77
N ALA A 183 18.72 -1.82 -1.70
CA ALA A 183 19.54 -2.68 -2.57
C ALA A 183 20.47 -1.87 -3.50
N GLU A 184 20.04 -0.69 -3.98
CA GLU A 184 20.91 0.22 -4.74
C GLU A 184 22.03 0.80 -3.89
N ILE A 185 21.74 1.27 -2.68
CA ILE A 185 22.74 1.84 -1.77
C ILE A 185 23.78 0.79 -1.38
N ASP A 186 23.37 -0.46 -1.20
CA ASP A 186 24.28 -1.57 -0.94
C ASP A 186 25.18 -1.92 -2.15
N GLY A 187 24.90 -1.35 -3.33
CA GLY A 187 25.70 -1.53 -4.55
C GLY A 187 25.69 -2.94 -5.14
N GLN A 188 24.82 -3.82 -4.67
CA GLN A 188 24.75 -5.23 -5.04
C GLN A 188 23.77 -5.52 -6.18
N VAL A 189 23.27 -4.47 -6.83
CA VAL A 189 22.23 -4.58 -7.87
C VAL A 189 22.49 -3.66 -9.05
N ARG A 190 21.98 -4.07 -10.20
CA ARG A 190 21.79 -3.24 -11.37
C ARG A 190 20.29 -3.21 -11.71
N VAL A 191 19.77 -2.04 -12.02
CA VAL A 191 18.39 -1.87 -12.46
C VAL A 191 18.27 -2.37 -13.90
N LEU A 192 17.41 -3.36 -14.14
CA LEU A 192 17.08 -3.83 -15.48
C LEU A 192 16.00 -2.92 -16.09
N ALA A 193 14.97 -2.60 -15.30
CA ALA A 193 13.92 -1.64 -15.65
C ALA A 193 13.27 -1.07 -14.38
N THR A 194 12.79 0.18 -14.43
CA THR A 194 11.87 0.75 -13.45
C THR A 194 10.42 0.56 -13.94
N SER A 195 9.44 1.00 -13.15
CA SER A 195 8.04 1.01 -13.59
C SER A 195 7.75 2.04 -14.70
N ARG A 196 8.69 2.95 -15.00
CA ARG A 196 8.50 4.01 -15.99
C ARG A 196 8.14 3.43 -17.37
N GLY A 197 6.98 3.83 -17.88
CA GLY A 197 6.42 3.32 -19.14
C GLY A 197 5.89 1.88 -19.10
N LEU A 198 5.86 1.25 -17.91
CA LEU A 198 5.31 -0.08 -17.67
C LEU A 198 4.11 -0.04 -16.71
N SER A 199 4.22 0.71 -15.62
CA SER A 199 3.17 0.91 -14.62
C SER A 199 3.32 2.27 -13.97
N ASN A 200 2.22 2.95 -13.67
CA ASN A 200 2.23 4.18 -12.89
C ASN A 200 2.54 3.95 -11.41
N ASN A 201 2.48 2.71 -10.95
CA ASN A 201 2.75 2.35 -9.56
C ASN A 201 1.94 3.22 -8.57
N ASN A 202 0.63 3.33 -8.83
CA ASN A 202 -0.30 4.12 -8.02
C ASN A 202 -0.40 3.56 -6.60
N THR A 203 -0.67 4.44 -5.63
CA THR A 203 -1.07 4.03 -4.28
C THR A 203 -2.55 4.33 -4.09
N PHE A 204 -3.28 3.34 -3.59
CA PHE A 204 -4.69 3.47 -3.23
C PHE A 204 -4.86 3.33 -1.72
N TYR A 205 -5.78 4.13 -1.17
CA TYR A 205 -6.29 4.00 0.18
C TYR A 205 -7.59 3.23 0.12
N LEU A 206 -7.65 2.15 0.90
CA LEU A 206 -8.78 1.21 0.96
C LEU A 206 -9.37 1.24 2.36
N ALA A 207 -10.69 1.22 2.44
CA ALA A 207 -11.41 1.19 3.69
C ALA A 207 -12.48 0.10 3.72
N SER A 208 -12.86 -0.33 4.92
CA SER A 208 -14.06 -1.13 5.13
C SER A 208 -15.30 -0.31 4.82
N ARG A 209 -16.41 -0.95 4.45
CA ARG A 209 -17.70 -0.25 4.23
C ARG A 209 -18.16 0.50 5.48
N SER A 210 -17.93 -0.06 6.65
CA SER A 210 -18.27 0.59 7.91
C SER A 210 -17.55 1.93 8.06
N LEU A 211 -16.22 1.94 7.84
CA LEU A 211 -15.45 3.19 7.91
C LEU A 211 -15.80 4.14 6.76
N ALA A 212 -16.04 3.63 5.56
CA ALA A 212 -16.45 4.45 4.42
C ALA A 212 -17.80 5.15 4.63
N GLY A 213 -18.67 4.63 5.51
CA GLY A 213 -19.90 5.27 5.98
C GLY A 213 -19.68 6.38 7.02
N ASP A 214 -18.52 6.41 7.66
CA ASP A 214 -18.11 7.46 8.62
C ASP A 214 -17.26 8.52 7.89
N GLU A 215 -17.95 9.35 7.10
CA GLU A 215 -17.32 10.39 6.28
C GLU A 215 -16.51 11.39 7.11
N ALA A 216 -16.94 11.69 8.35
CA ALA A 216 -16.23 12.62 9.23
C ALA A 216 -14.84 12.07 9.62
N THR A 217 -14.76 10.78 9.94
CA THR A 217 -13.47 10.12 10.23
C THR A 217 -12.57 10.08 8.98
N LEU A 218 -13.11 9.79 7.80
CA LEU A 218 -12.32 9.82 6.56
C LEU A 218 -11.81 11.23 6.23
N GLN A 219 -12.62 12.26 6.43
CA GLN A 219 -12.19 13.67 6.26
C GLN A 219 -11.05 14.01 7.22
N ALA A 220 -11.19 13.67 8.52
CA ALA A 220 -10.14 13.89 9.51
C ALA A 220 -8.85 13.15 9.12
N PHE A 221 -8.97 11.92 8.62
CA PHE A 221 -7.83 11.12 8.15
C PHE A 221 -7.12 11.78 6.96
N PHE A 222 -7.86 12.19 5.92
CA PHE A 222 -7.24 12.82 4.75
C PHE A 222 -6.64 14.19 5.07
N ALA A 223 -7.28 14.97 5.92
CA ALA A 223 -6.71 16.24 6.39
C ALA A 223 -5.41 16.04 7.19
N ALA A 224 -5.35 15.01 8.05
CA ALA A 224 -4.14 14.65 8.77
C ALA A 224 -3.03 14.12 7.83
N LEU A 225 -3.42 13.39 6.79
CA LEU A 225 -2.49 12.87 5.79
C LEU A 225 -1.91 13.98 4.91
N ALA A 226 -2.70 14.99 4.56
CA ALA A 226 -2.23 16.20 3.88
C ALA A 226 -1.22 16.98 4.74
N GLU A 227 -1.44 17.08 6.06
CA GLU A 227 -0.47 17.65 7.00
C GLU A 227 0.85 16.87 7.00
N ALA A 228 0.78 15.52 6.98
CA ALA A 228 1.96 14.68 6.92
C ALA A 228 2.73 14.84 5.60
N ASP A 229 2.04 14.91 4.46
CA ASP A 229 2.68 15.16 3.16
C ASP A 229 3.35 16.55 3.12
N ALA A 230 2.66 17.60 3.58
CA ALA A 230 3.23 18.94 3.68
C ALA A 230 4.48 18.97 4.58
N HIS A 231 4.47 18.21 5.69
CA HIS A 231 5.65 18.08 6.55
C HIS A 231 6.81 17.42 5.82
N VAL A 232 6.56 16.33 5.07
CA VAL A 232 7.59 15.64 4.26
C VAL A 232 8.16 16.59 3.21
N GLN A 233 7.32 17.38 2.52
CA GLN A 233 7.78 18.29 1.48
C GLN A 233 8.54 19.49 2.04
N GLY A 234 8.06 20.09 3.13
CA GLY A 234 8.65 21.28 3.74
C GLY A 234 9.91 21.00 4.56
N GLN A 235 10.07 19.78 5.06
CA GLN A 235 11.17 19.41 5.98
C GLN A 235 11.80 18.06 5.62
N ARG A 236 12.16 17.87 4.35
CA ARG A 236 12.61 16.55 3.81
C ARG A 236 13.68 15.87 4.64
N GLN A 237 14.71 16.58 5.08
CA GLN A 237 15.80 16.02 5.88
C GLN A 237 15.31 15.53 7.26
N VAL A 238 14.46 16.33 7.91
CA VAL A 238 13.88 15.98 9.22
C VAL A 238 12.93 14.79 9.08
N ALA A 239 12.08 14.80 8.08
CA ALA A 239 11.16 13.70 7.79
C ALA A 239 11.94 12.42 7.44
N ALA A 240 13.00 12.53 6.62
CA ALA A 240 13.86 11.41 6.27
C ALA A 240 14.51 10.78 7.50
N LYS A 241 15.08 11.61 8.40
CA LYS A 241 15.70 11.10 9.63
C LYS A 241 14.68 10.41 10.52
N ARG A 242 13.53 11.03 10.78
CA ARG A 242 12.46 10.44 11.61
C ARG A 242 11.97 9.12 11.04
N PHE A 243 11.78 9.06 9.73
CA PHE A 243 11.34 7.83 9.08
C PHE A 243 12.42 6.76 9.09
N ALA A 244 13.70 7.11 8.90
CA ALA A 244 14.84 6.19 8.98
C ALA A 244 14.92 5.54 10.37
N ASP A 245 14.86 6.35 11.42
CA ASP A 245 14.88 5.88 12.80
C ASP A 245 13.68 4.96 13.10
N PHE A 246 12.48 5.33 12.65
CA PHE A 246 11.25 4.55 12.82
C PHE A 246 11.27 3.21 12.07
N ALA A 247 11.72 3.22 10.82
CA ALA A 247 11.70 2.04 9.94
C ALA A 247 12.92 1.13 10.12
N GLY A 248 13.92 1.54 10.92
CA GLY A 248 15.19 0.83 11.04
C GLY A 248 16.00 0.82 9.73
N LEU A 249 15.94 1.94 8.97
CA LEU A 249 16.61 2.08 7.67
C LEU A 249 17.77 3.09 7.76
N GLY A 250 18.76 2.94 6.88
CA GLY A 250 19.80 3.95 6.72
C GLY A 250 19.22 5.27 6.17
N LEU A 251 19.72 6.42 6.66
CA LEU A 251 19.27 7.74 6.20
C LEU A 251 19.46 7.90 4.68
N ALA A 252 20.55 7.40 4.11
CA ALA A 252 20.83 7.45 2.67
C ALA A 252 19.74 6.73 1.86
N THR A 253 19.27 5.58 2.33
CA THR A 253 18.15 4.82 1.73
C THR A 253 16.88 5.65 1.70
N VAL A 254 16.53 6.29 2.82
CA VAL A 254 15.31 7.09 2.90
C VAL A 254 15.39 8.36 2.03
N LEU A 255 16.54 9.02 2.00
CA LEU A 255 16.75 10.16 1.11
C LEU A 255 16.61 9.75 -0.37
N ARG A 256 17.14 8.59 -0.77
CA ARG A 256 16.96 8.03 -2.11
C ARG A 256 15.48 7.78 -2.44
N VAL A 257 14.70 7.25 -1.49
CA VAL A 257 13.25 7.09 -1.66
C VAL A 257 12.56 8.44 -1.88
N LEU A 258 12.89 9.46 -1.07
CA LEU A 258 12.30 10.79 -1.18
C LEU A 258 12.70 11.52 -2.48
N GLU A 259 13.90 11.28 -3.02
CA GLU A 259 14.31 11.82 -4.33
C GLU A 259 13.36 11.37 -5.46
N ARG A 260 12.89 10.11 -5.41
CA ARG A 260 11.96 9.54 -6.39
C ARG A 260 10.51 9.92 -6.14
N ARG A 261 10.21 10.44 -4.94
CA ARG A 261 8.85 10.77 -4.52
C ARG A 261 8.56 12.25 -4.75
N GLN A 262 7.64 12.52 -5.65
CA GLN A 262 7.02 13.84 -5.80
C GLN A 262 6.04 14.10 -4.64
N PRO A 263 5.58 15.35 -4.44
CA PRO A 263 4.46 15.63 -3.54
C PRO A 263 3.31 14.66 -3.82
N ALA A 264 2.78 14.06 -2.76
CA ALA A 264 1.81 12.98 -2.88
C ALA A 264 0.48 13.32 -2.19
N PRO A 265 -0.20 14.42 -2.59
CA PRO A 265 -1.52 14.73 -2.06
C PRO A 265 -2.48 13.59 -2.41
N VAL A 266 -3.25 13.16 -1.41
CA VAL A 266 -4.29 12.16 -1.66
C VAL A 266 -5.52 12.87 -2.24
N ALA A 267 -6.07 12.30 -3.30
CA ALA A 267 -7.25 12.80 -3.98
C ALA A 267 -8.30 11.68 -4.18
N PRO A 268 -9.58 12.05 -4.40
CA PRO A 268 -10.59 11.10 -4.85
C PRO A 268 -10.18 10.43 -6.16
N LEU A 269 -10.66 9.21 -6.39
CA LEU A 269 -10.42 8.52 -7.66
C LEU A 269 -11.15 9.24 -8.79
N THR A 270 -10.39 9.66 -9.80
CA THR A 270 -10.95 10.21 -11.03
C THR A 270 -11.42 9.09 -11.96
N PRO A 271 -12.35 9.35 -12.91
CA PRO A 271 -12.72 8.37 -13.92
C PRO A 271 -11.52 7.82 -14.71
N ALA A 272 -10.53 8.66 -15.00
CA ALA A 272 -9.30 8.23 -15.68
C ALA A 272 -8.50 7.24 -14.84
N LEU A 273 -8.35 7.50 -13.54
CA LEU A 273 -7.65 6.60 -12.63
C LEU A 273 -8.40 5.28 -12.41
N VAL A 274 -9.75 5.32 -12.38
CA VAL A 274 -10.58 4.11 -12.34
C VAL A 274 -10.40 3.27 -13.61
N ALA A 275 -10.34 3.90 -14.78
CA ALA A 275 -10.09 3.21 -16.05
C ALA A 275 -8.68 2.60 -16.10
N GLU A 276 -7.68 3.31 -15.60
CA GLU A 276 -6.32 2.78 -15.45
C GLU A 276 -6.28 1.55 -14.53
N GLN A 277 -6.93 1.63 -13.37
CA GLN A 277 -7.03 0.52 -12.43
C GLN A 277 -7.82 -0.66 -13.00
N GLN A 278 -8.84 -0.38 -13.84
CA GLN A 278 -9.55 -1.42 -14.59
C GLN A 278 -8.61 -2.15 -15.55
N ASN A 279 -7.72 -1.43 -16.24
CA ASN A 279 -6.73 -2.07 -17.12
C ASN A 279 -5.80 -3.03 -16.33
N VAL A 280 -5.40 -2.68 -15.10
CA VAL A 280 -4.65 -3.60 -14.23
C VAL A 280 -5.44 -4.89 -14.01
N ALA A 281 -6.72 -4.77 -13.68
CA ALA A 281 -7.61 -5.92 -13.47
C ALA A 281 -7.77 -6.78 -14.74
N ASP A 282 -7.99 -6.14 -15.88
CA ASP A 282 -8.19 -6.82 -17.16
C ASP A 282 -6.94 -7.58 -17.61
N VAL A 283 -5.75 -7.02 -17.36
CA VAL A 283 -4.47 -7.71 -17.64
C VAL A 283 -4.36 -8.98 -16.82
N PHE A 284 -4.60 -8.92 -15.52
CA PHE A 284 -4.54 -10.12 -14.66
C PHE A 284 -5.63 -11.15 -15.00
N ALA A 285 -6.82 -10.69 -15.39
CA ALA A 285 -7.90 -11.59 -15.82
C ALA A 285 -7.55 -12.33 -17.11
N ARG A 286 -7.04 -11.61 -18.14
CA ARG A 286 -6.61 -12.22 -19.41
C ARG A 286 -5.52 -13.29 -19.24
N LEU A 287 -4.65 -13.09 -18.24
CA LEU A 287 -3.57 -14.04 -17.94
C LEU A 287 -4.02 -15.18 -17.01
N GLY A 288 -5.28 -15.22 -16.57
CA GLY A 288 -5.77 -16.20 -15.61
C GLY A 288 -5.12 -16.11 -14.23
N LEU A 289 -4.55 -14.93 -13.88
CA LEU A 289 -3.84 -14.70 -12.61
C LEU A 289 -4.78 -14.31 -11.47
N ILE A 290 -6.02 -13.91 -11.79
CA ILE A 290 -7.13 -13.71 -10.85
C ILE A 290 -8.28 -14.67 -11.21
N PRO A 291 -9.11 -15.09 -10.22
CA PRO A 291 -10.11 -16.14 -10.41
C PRO A 291 -11.30 -15.73 -11.30
N ARG A 292 -11.56 -14.42 -11.43
CA ARG A 292 -12.66 -13.87 -12.23
C ARG A 292 -12.39 -12.42 -12.64
N PRO A 293 -12.95 -11.95 -13.77
CA PRO A 293 -12.97 -10.53 -14.10
C PRO A 293 -13.74 -9.73 -13.03
N ILE A 294 -13.36 -8.48 -12.87
CA ILE A 294 -13.99 -7.54 -11.93
C ILE A 294 -14.27 -6.20 -12.61
N ARG A 295 -15.20 -5.44 -12.03
CA ARG A 295 -15.41 -4.02 -12.33
C ARG A 295 -14.88 -3.20 -11.15
N VAL A 296 -13.80 -2.48 -11.37
CA VAL A 296 -13.17 -1.65 -10.32
C VAL A 296 -14.14 -0.59 -9.81
N ALA A 297 -14.97 -0.02 -10.68
CA ALA A 297 -15.97 0.99 -10.33
C ALA A 297 -16.96 0.54 -9.23
N ASP A 298 -17.23 -0.78 -9.12
CA ASP A 298 -18.16 -1.33 -8.11
C ASP A 298 -17.60 -1.20 -6.69
N SER A 299 -16.29 -0.99 -6.55
CA SER A 299 -15.58 -0.80 -5.27
C SER A 299 -15.09 0.62 -5.05
N VAL A 300 -15.51 1.60 -5.86
CA VAL A 300 -15.13 3.00 -5.64
C VAL A 300 -16.11 3.66 -4.68
N TRP A 301 -15.59 4.23 -3.60
CA TRP A 301 -16.37 4.97 -2.64
C TRP A 301 -17.03 6.20 -3.26
N GLN A 302 -18.31 6.37 -2.98
CA GLN A 302 -19.09 7.53 -3.40
C GLN A 302 -19.50 8.30 -2.14
N PRO A 303 -18.90 9.45 -1.84
CA PRO A 303 -19.29 10.27 -0.69
C PRO A 303 -20.71 10.79 -0.87
N ARG A 304 -21.50 10.76 0.22
CA ARG A 304 -22.90 11.22 0.24
C ARG A 304 -23.01 12.74 0.16
N ASN A 305 -22.02 13.43 0.76
CA ASN A 305 -21.97 14.90 0.80
C ASN A 305 -21.07 15.47 -0.29
N HIS A 306 -21.57 16.42 -1.07
CA HIS A 306 -20.77 17.09 -2.13
C HIS A 306 -19.56 17.85 -1.58
N LEU A 307 -19.56 18.23 -0.30
CA LEU A 307 -18.44 18.88 0.38
C LEU A 307 -17.23 17.98 0.62
N THR A 308 -17.44 16.65 0.66
CA THR A 308 -16.37 15.66 0.83
C THR A 308 -15.67 15.30 -0.48
N ARG A 309 -16.12 15.83 -1.62
CA ARG A 309 -15.48 15.57 -2.93
C ARG A 309 -14.13 16.27 -3.12
N LYS A 310 -13.77 17.17 -2.23
CA LYS A 310 -12.44 17.78 -2.18
C LYS A 310 -11.81 17.40 -0.86
N PHE A 311 -10.77 16.59 -0.89
CA PHE A 311 -9.84 16.52 0.22
C PHE A 311 -9.10 17.85 0.22
N ALA A 312 -9.46 18.74 1.13
CA ALA A 312 -8.90 20.10 1.19
C ALA A 312 -7.45 20.05 1.69
#